data_868c7cd8a068ab345919305b86feb6f6
#
_entry.id   868c7cd8a068ab345919305b86feb6f6
#
_cell.length_a   1.000
_cell.length_b   1.000
_cell.length_c   1.000
_cell.angle_alpha   90.00
_cell.angle_beta   90.00
_cell.angle_gamma   90.00
#
_symmetry.space_group_name_H-M   'P 1'
#
loop_
_entity.id
_entity.type
_entity.pdbx_description
1 polymer ?
#
loop_
_entity_poly.entity_id
_entity_poly.type
_entity_poly.pdbx_seq_one_letter_code
_entity_poly.pdbx_strand_id
1 'polypeptide(L)'
;MSLPKHFFLLLFLISVSYPILGASFPILPEVQVYHTVGSRGSTYSTGALGLSLHLFDEPAGPGRYLHFLALSIPEKTVAWKSRVGDLFLSKNGTGFEIGVHDQWVTPSGKGATLSLRKIQWPKVRQADSDLGKATSDIFHMGWSWITGTPIITVWLMGLDIATMSLPHDRKLEMQLALGMRTVF
;
A
#
# COMPACT_ATOMS: atom_id res chain seq x y z
N MET A 1 -14.90 -5.19 8.42
CA MET A 1 -14.36 -5.08 9.77
C MET A 1 -13.80 -3.67 9.88
N SER A 2 -14.52 -2.76 10.59
CA SER A 2 -14.03 -1.38 10.77
C SER A 2 -12.88 -1.43 11.78
N LEU A 3 -11.77 -0.81 11.45
CA LEU A 3 -10.68 -0.61 12.42
C LEU A 3 -11.27 0.10 13.66
N PRO A 4 -11.00 -0.39 14.87
CA PRO A 4 -11.56 0.21 16.06
C PRO A 4 -11.09 1.66 16.21
N LYS A 5 -12.02 2.57 16.54
CA LYS A 5 -11.73 4.01 16.70
C LYS A 5 -10.56 4.27 17.66
N HIS A 6 -10.32 3.37 18.60
CA HIS A 6 -9.20 3.42 19.56
C HIS A 6 -7.83 3.19 18.92
N PHE A 7 -7.75 2.52 17.77
CA PHE A 7 -6.48 2.32 17.04
C PHE A 7 -5.94 3.64 16.47
N PHE A 8 -6.82 4.49 15.93
CA PHE A 8 -6.46 5.82 15.47
C PHE A 8 -6.02 6.74 16.62
N LEU A 9 -6.70 6.63 17.76
CA LEU A 9 -6.34 7.41 18.95
C LEU A 9 -4.96 6.98 19.49
N LEU A 10 -4.67 5.68 19.49
CA LEU A 10 -3.38 5.15 19.93
C LEU A 10 -2.24 5.61 19.00
N LEU A 11 -2.44 5.56 17.69
CA LEU A 11 -1.46 6.06 16.70
C LEU A 11 -1.25 7.57 16.83
N PHE A 12 -2.31 8.33 17.06
CA PHE A 12 -2.23 9.77 17.29
C PHE A 12 -1.46 10.09 18.60
N LEU A 13 -1.74 9.36 19.67
CA LEU A 13 -1.03 9.51 20.94
C LEU A 13 0.46 9.17 20.81
N ILE A 14 0.82 8.13 20.07
CA ILE A 14 2.21 7.77 19.80
C ILE A 14 2.90 8.88 19.01
N SER A 15 2.26 9.43 17.98
CA SER A 15 2.84 10.48 17.14
C SER A 15 3.03 11.82 17.88
N VAL A 16 2.13 12.16 18.81
CA VAL A 16 2.22 13.38 19.60
C VAL A 16 3.24 13.26 20.75
N SER A 17 3.49 12.06 21.25
CA SER A 17 4.47 11.82 22.33
C SER A 17 5.92 11.84 21.84
N TYR A 18 6.14 11.79 20.54
CA TYR A 18 7.45 11.66 19.91
C TYR A 18 8.43 12.82 20.24
N PRO A 19 8.04 14.10 20.18
CA PRO A 19 8.96 15.19 20.47
C PRO A 19 9.28 15.37 21.97
N ILE A 20 8.51 14.75 22.86
CA ILE A 20 8.64 14.98 24.32
C ILE A 20 9.71 14.08 24.94
N LEU A 21 10.05 12.96 24.33
CA LEU A 21 10.92 11.95 24.94
C LEU A 21 12.41 12.06 24.55
N GLY A 22 12.76 12.89 23.57
CA GLY A 22 14.16 13.08 23.14
C GLY A 22 14.90 11.82 22.69
N ALA A 23 14.18 10.69 22.61
CA ALA A 23 14.70 9.42 22.15
C ALA A 23 14.33 9.23 20.68
N SER A 24 15.31 8.88 19.86
CA SER A 24 15.05 8.44 18.49
C SER A 24 14.34 7.09 18.52
N PHE A 25 13.02 7.08 18.51
CA PHE A 25 12.28 5.83 18.34
C PHE A 25 12.47 5.35 16.90
N PRO A 26 12.94 4.11 16.70
CA PRO A 26 13.13 3.56 15.37
C PRO A 26 11.81 3.18 14.68
N ILE A 27 10.66 3.39 15.32
CA ILE A 27 9.34 3.00 14.84
C ILE A 27 8.50 4.24 14.61
N LEU A 28 8.04 4.41 13.38
CA LEU A 28 7.23 5.53 12.93
C LEU A 28 5.87 5.05 12.42
N PRO A 29 4.76 5.71 12.77
CA PRO A 29 3.48 5.48 12.10
C PRO A 29 3.56 5.85 10.63
N GLU A 30 2.96 5.04 9.79
CA GLU A 30 2.93 5.26 8.34
C GLU A 30 1.51 5.13 7.80
N VAL A 31 1.14 6.08 6.94
CA VAL A 31 -0.11 6.08 6.19
C VAL A 31 0.20 6.18 4.71
N GLN A 32 -0.43 5.33 3.91
CA GLN A 32 -0.36 5.42 2.46
C GLN A 32 -1.77 5.44 1.86
N VAL A 33 -1.93 6.19 0.77
CA VAL A 33 -3.11 6.13 -0.09
C VAL A 33 -2.61 6.08 -1.52
N TYR A 34 -3.04 5.09 -2.28
CA TYR A 34 -2.68 4.99 -3.69
C TYR A 34 -3.84 4.49 -4.55
N HIS A 35 -3.81 4.90 -5.80
CA HIS A 35 -4.73 4.47 -6.84
C HIS A 35 -3.98 3.58 -7.83
N THR A 36 -4.57 2.45 -8.13
CA THR A 36 -3.99 1.42 -8.99
C THR A 36 -4.80 1.29 -10.27
N VAL A 37 -4.11 1.25 -11.40
CA VAL A 37 -4.68 1.00 -12.72
C VAL A 37 -3.92 -0.15 -13.38
N GLY A 38 -4.61 -1.21 -13.69
CA GLY A 38 -4.05 -2.41 -14.28
C GLY A 38 -4.19 -2.47 -15.80
N SER A 39 -3.26 -3.17 -16.43
CA SER A 39 -3.22 -3.40 -17.87
C SER A 39 -4.43 -4.17 -18.41
N ARG A 40 -5.17 -4.85 -17.53
CA ARG A 40 -6.39 -5.59 -17.84
C ARG A 40 -7.66 -4.93 -17.30
N GLY A 41 -7.54 -3.65 -16.94
CA GLY A 41 -8.66 -2.82 -16.52
C GLY A 41 -9.01 -2.91 -15.05
N SER A 42 -8.18 -3.52 -14.20
CA SER A 42 -8.34 -3.37 -12.76
C SER A 42 -8.13 -1.89 -12.38
N THR A 43 -9.01 -1.36 -11.55
CA THR A 43 -8.93 0.02 -11.08
C THR A 43 -9.46 0.06 -9.66
N TYR A 44 -8.63 0.47 -8.71
CA TYR A 44 -9.01 0.57 -7.31
C TYR A 44 -8.12 1.52 -6.52
N SER A 45 -8.66 2.05 -5.44
CA SER A 45 -7.91 2.83 -4.47
C SER A 45 -7.67 2.01 -3.21
N THR A 46 -6.47 2.11 -2.66
CA THR A 46 -6.08 1.41 -1.44
C THR A 46 -5.69 2.43 -0.39
N GLY A 47 -6.24 2.28 0.81
CA GLY A 47 -5.72 2.89 2.02
C GLY A 47 -4.82 1.89 2.74
N ALA A 48 -3.69 2.32 3.22
CA ALA A 48 -2.75 1.52 4.00
C ALA A 48 -2.36 2.26 5.28
N LEU A 49 -2.29 1.53 6.37
CA LEU A 49 -1.94 2.07 7.68
C LEU A 49 -1.07 1.07 8.42
N GLY A 50 0.01 1.53 9.03
CA GLY A 50 0.87 0.66 9.80
C GLY A 50 2.07 1.37 10.40
N LEU A 51 3.18 0.67 10.41
CA LEU A 51 4.41 1.09 11.07
C LEU A 51 5.60 0.92 10.13
N SER A 52 6.53 1.86 10.24
CA SER A 52 7.86 1.80 9.63
C SER A 52 8.92 1.72 10.71
N LEU A 53 9.77 0.72 10.62
CA LEU A 53 10.95 0.56 11.46
C LEU A 53 12.14 1.18 10.75
N HIS A 54 12.74 2.18 11.35
CA HIS A 54 13.98 2.77 10.87
C HIS A 54 15.14 1.79 11.07
N LEU A 55 15.81 1.41 9.99
CA LEU A 55 16.88 0.42 10.05
C LEU A 55 18.24 1.09 10.25
N PHE A 56 18.55 2.07 9.42
CA PHE A 56 19.79 2.85 9.50
C PHE A 56 19.74 4.07 8.58
N ASP A 57 20.56 5.06 8.92
CA ASP A 57 20.86 6.23 8.09
C ASP A 57 22.19 6.00 7.38
N GLU A 58 22.26 6.27 6.11
CA GLU A 58 23.53 6.38 5.39
C GLU A 58 24.06 7.80 5.58
N PRO A 59 25.38 8.00 5.86
CA PRO A 59 25.95 9.33 6.14
C PRO A 59 25.74 10.37 5.03
N ALA A 60 25.48 9.95 3.81
CA ALA A 60 25.22 10.80 2.65
C ALA A 60 24.00 10.36 1.85
N GLY A 61 23.14 9.54 2.43
CA GLY A 61 22.04 8.88 1.74
C GLY A 61 20.71 8.93 2.49
N PRO A 62 19.72 8.21 1.98
CA PRO A 62 18.40 8.14 2.60
C PRO A 62 18.39 7.30 3.85
N GLY A 63 17.47 7.63 4.78
CA GLY A 63 17.06 6.68 5.81
C GLY A 63 16.40 5.46 5.16
N ARG A 64 16.72 4.26 5.66
CA ARG A 64 16.10 3.03 5.19
C ARG A 64 15.13 2.50 6.22
N TYR A 65 13.94 2.15 5.77
CA TYR A 65 12.82 1.74 6.61
C TYR A 65 12.28 0.40 6.14
N LEU A 66 11.96 -0.46 7.11
CA LEU A 66 11.15 -1.64 6.91
C LEU A 66 9.72 -1.31 7.33
N HIS A 67 8.75 -1.47 6.45
CA HIS A 67 7.36 -1.16 6.75
C HIS A 67 6.46 -2.40 6.80
N PHE A 68 5.42 -2.30 7.64
CA PHE A 68 4.34 -3.28 7.78
C PHE A 68 3.02 -2.53 7.77
N LEU A 69 2.21 -2.73 6.74
CA LEU A 69 0.98 -1.98 6.54
C LEU A 69 -0.22 -2.92 6.42
N ALA A 70 -1.31 -2.58 7.09
CA ALA A 70 -2.61 -3.15 6.84
C ALA A 70 -3.27 -2.42 5.67
N LEU A 71 -3.78 -3.16 4.70
CA LEU A 71 -4.40 -2.65 3.49
C LEU A 71 -5.91 -2.73 3.58
N SER A 72 -6.58 -1.68 3.12
CA SER A 72 -8.03 -1.62 2.96
C SER A 72 -8.37 -1.03 1.60
N ILE A 73 -9.17 -1.75 0.84
CA ILE A 73 -9.76 -1.28 -0.41
C ILE A 73 -11.22 -1.01 -0.11
N PRO A 74 -11.63 0.27 -0.14
CA PRO A 74 -13.00 0.64 0.24
C PRO A 74 -14.04 0.03 -0.71
N GLU A 75 -15.31 0.11 -0.34
CA GLU A 75 -16.48 -0.56 -0.92
C GLU A 75 -16.74 -0.34 -2.44
N LYS A 76 -15.76 0.13 -3.17
CA LYS A 76 -15.85 0.23 -4.62
C LYS A 76 -15.69 -1.14 -5.27
N THR A 77 -16.48 -1.37 -6.27
CA THR A 77 -16.33 -2.54 -7.12
C THR A 77 -15.01 -2.44 -7.88
N VAL A 78 -14.18 -3.45 -7.72
CA VAL A 78 -12.94 -3.59 -8.48
C VAL A 78 -13.23 -4.50 -9.66
N ALA A 79 -12.87 -4.06 -10.86
CA ALA A 79 -13.11 -4.78 -12.09
C ALA A 79 -11.80 -5.27 -12.72
N TRP A 80 -11.77 -6.51 -13.15
CA TRP A 80 -10.67 -7.09 -13.94
C TRP A 80 -11.24 -7.66 -15.23
N LYS A 81 -10.47 -7.54 -16.30
CA LYS A 81 -10.78 -8.19 -17.58
C LYS A 81 -9.82 -9.33 -17.84
N SER A 82 -10.33 -10.47 -18.32
CA SER A 82 -9.48 -11.52 -18.84
C SER A 82 -9.04 -11.21 -20.28
N ARG A 83 -8.11 -12.01 -20.81
CA ARG A 83 -7.70 -11.92 -22.23
C ARG A 83 -8.84 -12.21 -23.20
N VAL A 84 -9.82 -13.00 -22.79
CA VAL A 84 -11.02 -13.37 -23.58
C VAL A 84 -12.20 -12.43 -23.35
N GLY A 85 -12.01 -11.33 -22.62
CA GLY A 85 -13.05 -10.32 -22.42
C GLY A 85 -13.94 -10.51 -21.19
N ASP A 86 -13.75 -11.60 -20.42
CA ASP A 86 -14.50 -11.82 -19.18
C ASP A 86 -14.23 -10.72 -18.17
N LEU A 87 -15.27 -10.23 -17.52
CA LEU A 87 -15.20 -9.23 -16.48
C LEU A 87 -15.44 -9.89 -15.12
N PHE A 88 -14.47 -9.76 -14.24
CA PHE A 88 -14.56 -10.18 -12.84
C PHE A 88 -14.76 -8.94 -11.96
N LEU A 89 -15.69 -9.03 -11.04
CA LEU A 89 -16.02 -7.93 -10.12
C LEU A 89 -15.80 -8.39 -8.68
N SER A 90 -15.21 -7.54 -7.85
CA SER A 90 -15.10 -7.76 -6.40
C SER A 90 -15.35 -6.48 -5.62
N LYS A 91 -15.68 -6.64 -4.35
CA LYS A 91 -15.84 -5.55 -3.38
C LYS A 91 -14.98 -5.82 -2.15
N ASN A 92 -14.60 -4.74 -1.47
CA ASN A 92 -13.98 -4.78 -0.14
C ASN A 92 -12.78 -5.71 -0.04
N GLY A 93 -11.68 -5.33 -0.66
CA GLY A 93 -10.41 -6.01 -0.46
C GLY A 93 -9.78 -5.61 0.87
N THR A 94 -9.18 -6.57 1.56
CA THR A 94 -8.34 -6.34 2.74
C THR A 94 -7.04 -7.10 2.61
N GLY A 95 -5.98 -6.62 3.23
CA GLY A 95 -4.71 -7.29 3.10
C GLY A 95 -3.61 -6.70 3.95
N PHE A 96 -2.39 -7.02 3.59
CA PHE A 96 -1.20 -6.47 4.21
C PHE A 96 -0.09 -6.23 3.18
N GLU A 97 0.81 -5.35 3.54
CA GLU A 97 2.03 -5.04 2.81
C GLU A 97 3.22 -5.15 3.76
N ILE A 98 4.30 -5.74 3.26
CA ILE A 98 5.61 -5.71 3.90
C ILE A 98 6.63 -5.28 2.86
N GLY A 99 7.52 -4.38 3.23
CA GLY A 99 8.52 -3.92 2.27
C GLY A 99 9.58 -3.04 2.89
N VAL A 100 10.51 -2.64 2.06
CA VAL A 100 11.59 -1.72 2.40
C VAL A 100 11.46 -0.49 1.52
N HIS A 101 11.64 0.67 2.11
CA HIS A 101 11.77 1.90 1.36
C HIS A 101 12.93 2.75 1.83
N ASP A 102 13.56 3.41 0.90
CA ASP A 102 14.57 4.44 1.14
C ASP A 102 13.89 5.80 1.05
N GLN A 103 14.19 6.69 1.98
CA GLN A 103 13.65 8.04 2.01
C GLN A 103 14.76 9.08 2.18
N TRP A 104 14.93 9.92 1.20
CA TRP A 104 15.89 11.01 1.21
C TRP A 104 15.30 12.22 1.91
N VAL A 105 16.02 12.78 2.86
CA VAL A 105 15.58 13.95 3.65
C VAL A 105 15.96 15.28 3.00
N THR A 106 16.56 15.26 1.82
CA THR A 106 16.98 16.47 1.12
C THR A 106 15.84 17.09 0.28
N PRO A 107 15.87 18.40 -0.07
CA PRO A 107 14.84 19.05 -0.87
C PRO A 107 14.59 18.43 -2.25
N SER A 108 15.56 17.72 -2.79
CA SER A 108 15.43 16.92 -4.02
C SER A 108 15.21 15.45 -3.75
N GLY A 109 14.80 15.10 -2.53
CA GLY A 109 14.77 13.75 -2.01
C GLY A 109 13.96 12.79 -2.89
N LYS A 110 14.66 11.81 -3.43
CA LYS A 110 14.08 10.69 -4.16
C LYS A 110 14.25 9.45 -3.32
N GLY A 111 13.33 8.53 -3.44
CA GLY A 111 13.41 7.26 -2.74
C GLY A 111 12.94 6.12 -3.63
N ALA A 112 13.21 4.91 -3.18
CA ALA A 112 12.74 3.69 -3.83
C ALA A 112 11.98 2.84 -2.81
N THR A 113 11.02 2.08 -3.30
CA THR A 113 10.24 1.14 -2.48
C THR A 113 10.21 -0.21 -3.18
N LEU A 114 10.43 -1.26 -2.40
CA LEU A 114 10.18 -2.64 -2.81
C LEU A 114 9.27 -3.26 -1.77
N SER A 115 8.14 -3.80 -2.19
CA SER A 115 7.22 -4.43 -1.25
C SER A 115 6.47 -5.62 -1.84
N LEU A 116 5.99 -6.47 -0.94
CA LEU A 116 5.07 -7.56 -1.22
C LEU A 116 3.75 -7.22 -0.57
N ARG A 117 2.67 -7.30 -1.35
CA ARG A 117 1.29 -7.09 -0.91
C ARG A 117 0.50 -8.35 -1.10
N LYS A 118 -0.34 -8.65 -0.13
CA LYS A 118 -1.32 -9.72 -0.27
C LYS A 118 -2.69 -9.14 0.02
N ILE A 119 -3.62 -9.28 -0.95
CA ILE A 119 -4.99 -8.77 -0.83
C ILE A 119 -5.94 -9.95 -0.90
N GLN A 120 -6.89 -9.98 0.02
CA GLN A 120 -8.00 -10.93 0.05
C GLN A 120 -9.25 -10.25 -0.46
N TRP A 121 -9.90 -10.87 -1.43
CA TRP A 121 -11.17 -10.46 -2.00
C TRP A 121 -12.25 -11.40 -1.48
N PRO A 122 -13.15 -10.94 -0.61
CA PRO A 122 -14.11 -11.82 0.06
C PRO A 122 -15.15 -12.40 -0.91
N LYS A 123 -15.42 -11.71 -2.00
CA LYS A 123 -16.41 -12.11 -2.97
C LYS A 123 -16.06 -11.64 -4.37
N VAL A 124 -15.84 -12.56 -5.29
CA VAL A 124 -15.59 -12.28 -6.69
C VAL A 124 -16.77 -12.80 -7.52
N ARG A 125 -17.24 -12.01 -8.47
CA ARG A 125 -18.31 -12.35 -9.39
C ARG A 125 -17.86 -12.24 -10.83
N GLN A 126 -18.40 -13.13 -11.67
CA GLN A 126 -18.30 -13.05 -13.12
C GLN A 126 -19.71 -13.10 -13.69
N ALA A 127 -20.17 -11.99 -14.27
CA ALA A 127 -21.58 -11.78 -14.62
C ALA A 127 -22.48 -12.08 -13.41
N ASP A 128 -23.40 -13.01 -13.49
CA ASP A 128 -24.32 -13.40 -12.43
C ASP A 128 -23.79 -14.53 -11.53
N SER A 129 -22.62 -15.08 -11.84
CA SER A 129 -22.03 -16.19 -11.11
C SER A 129 -21.14 -15.69 -9.95
N ASP A 130 -21.36 -16.26 -8.77
CA ASP A 130 -20.49 -16.05 -7.61
C ASP A 130 -19.33 -17.06 -7.64
N LEU A 131 -18.12 -16.56 -7.79
CA LEU A 131 -16.91 -17.39 -7.84
C LEU A 131 -16.28 -17.59 -6.45
N GLY A 132 -16.86 -16.96 -5.42
CA GLY A 132 -16.34 -17.05 -4.06
C GLY A 132 -15.18 -16.11 -3.78
N LYS A 133 -14.22 -16.58 -2.97
CA LYS A 133 -13.07 -15.79 -2.52
C LYS A 133 -11.93 -15.86 -3.53
N ALA A 134 -11.16 -14.78 -3.62
CA ALA A 134 -9.90 -14.76 -4.35
C ALA A 134 -8.78 -14.09 -3.53
N THR A 135 -7.55 -14.28 -3.95
CA THR A 135 -6.38 -13.59 -3.39
C THR A 135 -5.57 -12.96 -4.51
N SER A 136 -4.98 -11.81 -4.22
CA SER A 136 -3.99 -11.19 -5.08
C SER A 136 -2.67 -11.11 -4.32
N ASP A 137 -1.62 -11.64 -4.93
CA ASP A 137 -0.25 -11.48 -4.50
C ASP A 137 0.40 -10.48 -5.45
N ILE A 138 0.99 -9.41 -4.89
CA ILE A 138 1.48 -8.29 -5.67
C ILE A 138 2.92 -8.02 -5.26
N PHE A 139 3.82 -8.01 -6.24
CA PHE A 139 5.15 -7.45 -6.10
C PHE A 139 5.13 -6.01 -6.58
N HIS A 140 5.50 -5.08 -5.68
CA HIS A 140 5.54 -3.65 -5.94
C HIS A 140 6.98 -3.16 -6.02
N MET A 141 7.27 -2.38 -7.04
CA MET A 141 8.50 -1.62 -7.19
C MET A 141 8.13 -0.16 -7.46
N GLY A 142 8.48 0.72 -6.53
CA GLY A 142 8.07 2.12 -6.58
C GLY A 142 9.22 3.09 -6.46
N TRP A 143 8.93 4.31 -6.89
CA TRP A 143 9.75 5.49 -6.71
C TRP A 143 8.96 6.52 -5.93
N SER A 144 9.68 7.29 -5.13
CA SER A 144 9.09 8.35 -4.34
C SER A 144 9.88 9.64 -4.48
N TRP A 145 9.20 10.77 -4.27
CA TRP A 145 9.83 12.08 -4.16
C TRP A 145 9.10 12.92 -3.12
N ILE A 146 9.87 13.68 -2.37
CA ILE A 146 9.37 14.47 -1.25
C ILE A 146 8.76 15.76 -1.78
N THR A 147 7.61 16.14 -1.22
CA THR A 147 6.99 17.44 -1.44
C THR A 147 6.62 18.07 -0.11
N GLY A 148 7.47 18.94 0.38
CA GLY A 148 7.12 19.80 1.51
C GLY A 148 7.59 19.38 2.90
N THR A 149 7.52 20.37 3.80
CA THR A 149 7.72 20.28 5.25
C THR A 149 6.52 20.94 5.92
N PRO A 150 6.16 20.66 7.20
CA PRO A 150 6.88 19.93 8.25
C PRO A 150 6.52 18.42 8.32
N ILE A 151 5.44 17.99 7.67
CA ILE A 151 5.06 16.59 7.60
C ILE A 151 5.66 16.02 6.33
N ILE A 152 6.46 14.98 6.44
CA ILE A 152 7.11 14.34 5.29
C ILE A 152 6.05 13.60 4.48
N THR A 153 5.49 14.28 3.50
CA THR A 153 4.58 13.68 2.52
C THR A 153 5.35 13.39 1.26
N VAL A 154 5.25 12.17 0.80
CA VAL A 154 5.99 11.64 -0.33
C VAL A 154 5.00 11.20 -1.40
N TRP A 155 5.19 11.68 -2.61
CA TRP A 155 4.50 11.13 -3.76
C TRP A 155 5.09 9.78 -4.12
N LEU A 156 4.23 8.83 -4.45
CA LEU A 156 4.59 7.48 -4.85
C LEU A 156 4.14 7.23 -6.28
N MET A 157 5.03 6.64 -7.07
CA MET A 157 4.69 6.04 -8.35
C MET A 157 5.34 4.67 -8.42
N GLY A 158 4.59 3.65 -8.77
CA GLY A 158 5.13 2.31 -8.80
C GLY A 158 4.53 1.42 -9.89
N LEU A 159 5.28 0.39 -10.20
CA LEU A 159 4.85 -0.72 -11.04
C LEU A 159 4.59 -1.93 -10.15
N ASP A 160 3.45 -2.52 -10.33
CA ASP A 160 3.01 -3.72 -9.65
C ASP A 160 2.95 -4.89 -10.64
N ILE A 161 3.45 -6.04 -10.23
CA ILE A 161 3.19 -7.32 -10.87
C ILE A 161 2.22 -8.04 -9.95
N ALA A 162 0.96 -8.08 -10.35
CA ALA A 162 -0.12 -8.67 -9.57
C ALA A 162 -0.52 -10.04 -10.11
N THR A 163 -0.57 -11.02 -9.24
CA THR A 163 -1.16 -12.32 -9.54
C THR A 163 -2.45 -12.47 -8.76
N MET A 164 -3.56 -12.65 -9.45
CA MET A 164 -4.83 -12.99 -8.82
C MET A 164 -5.11 -14.47 -8.94
N SER A 165 -5.32 -15.12 -7.82
CA SER A 165 -5.73 -16.52 -7.73
C SER A 165 -7.24 -16.58 -7.49
N LEU A 166 -7.97 -17.01 -8.51
CA LEU A 166 -9.38 -17.38 -8.48
C LEU A 166 -9.51 -18.88 -8.16
N PRO A 167 -10.68 -19.39 -7.74
CA PRO A 167 -10.86 -20.80 -7.38
C PRO A 167 -10.44 -21.80 -8.47
N HIS A 168 -10.55 -21.42 -9.75
CA HIS A 168 -10.24 -22.29 -10.89
C HIS A 168 -9.30 -21.65 -11.91
N ASP A 169 -8.74 -20.48 -11.61
CA ASP A 169 -7.91 -19.76 -12.57
C ASP A 169 -6.89 -18.84 -11.85
N ARG A 170 -5.82 -18.53 -12.55
CA ARG A 170 -4.80 -17.61 -12.11
C ARG A 170 -4.54 -16.56 -13.17
N LYS A 171 -4.68 -15.30 -12.79
CA LYS A 171 -4.48 -14.15 -13.68
C LYS A 171 -3.21 -13.39 -13.27
N LEU A 172 -2.43 -13.02 -14.27
CA LEU A 172 -1.29 -12.11 -14.09
C LEU A 172 -1.64 -10.77 -14.71
N GLU A 173 -1.35 -9.70 -14.00
CA GLU A 173 -1.58 -8.34 -14.44
C GLU A 173 -0.40 -7.43 -14.05
N MET A 174 -0.04 -6.53 -14.96
CA MET A 174 0.82 -5.40 -14.65
C MET A 174 -0.05 -4.21 -14.28
N GLN A 175 0.32 -3.51 -13.22
CA GLN A 175 -0.46 -2.38 -12.70
C GLN A 175 0.45 -1.18 -12.48
N LEU A 176 -0.08 0.02 -12.67
CA LEU A 176 0.53 1.28 -12.28
C LEU A 176 -0.14 1.75 -10.99
N ALA A 177 0.64 2.04 -9.98
CA ALA A 177 0.19 2.61 -8.73
C ALA A 177 0.68 4.06 -8.60
N LEU A 178 -0.23 4.98 -8.28
CA LEU A 178 0.06 6.38 -8.00
C LEU A 178 -0.53 6.74 -6.63
N GLY A 179 0.24 7.40 -5.79
CA GLY A 179 -0.25 7.71 -4.46
C GLY A 179 0.60 8.65 -3.64
N MET A 180 0.30 8.65 -2.36
CA MET A 180 1.03 9.43 -1.35
C MET A 180 1.30 8.55 -0.13
N ARG A 181 2.43 8.81 0.50
CA ARG A 181 2.84 8.24 1.77
C ARG A 181 3.17 9.36 2.74
N THR A 182 2.75 9.22 3.97
CA THR A 182 3.14 10.09 5.08
C THR A 182 3.67 9.22 6.20
N VAL A 183 4.85 9.58 6.71
CA VAL A 183 5.48 8.98 7.88
C VAL A 183 5.51 10.06 8.95
N PHE A 184 5.14 9.70 10.19
CA PHE A 184 4.97 10.65 11.31
C PHE A 184 6.05 10.48 12.36
#